data_e9a9d8d4c314b303aba26a446f23e48a
#
_entry.id   e9a9d8d4c314b303aba26a446f23e48a
#
_cell.length_a   1.000
_cell.length_b   1.000
_cell.length_c   1.000
_cell.angle_alpha   90.00
_cell.angle_beta   90.00
_cell.angle_gamma   90.00
#
_symmetry.space_group_name_H-M   'P 1'
#
loop_
_entity.id
_entity.type
_entity.pdbx_description
1 polymer ?
#
loop_
_entity_poly.entity_id
_entity_poly.type
_entity_poly.pdbx_seq_one_letter_code
_entity_poly.pdbx_strand_id
1 'polypeptide(L)'
;RYKSKAGNEIDVLGDNFNKMSSQLEHTISELKSANNELQKDIENKVKIDEMRKEFLDNVSHELKTPIALVQGYAEGLKENINDDPESMDFYCDVIIDEAAKMNKLVKNLLTLNQLESGKDAAVMERFDLTALIKGVLSTMDIMIRQKEARVIFNETEPLYVWADEFKTEEVVTNYVSNALHHLDGEKIVEIKVQKQENRVKVTVFNTGTPIPEADLPNL
;
A
#
# COMPACT_ATOMS: atom_id res chain seq x y z
N ARG A 1 -54.68 4.44 3.36
CA ARG A 1 -55.13 3.26 4.15
C ARG A 1 -56.64 3.32 4.31
N TYR A 2 -57.32 2.24 3.89
CA TYR A 2 -58.78 2.10 4.05
C TYR A 2 -59.12 1.96 5.54
N LYS A 3 -60.12 2.71 6.03
CA LYS A 3 -60.65 2.60 7.38
C LYS A 3 -62.17 2.41 7.24
N SER A 4 -62.64 1.22 7.55
CA SER A 4 -64.07 0.93 7.60
C SER A 4 -64.53 0.60 9.04
N LYS A 5 -65.82 0.77 9.30
CA LYS A 5 -66.43 0.47 10.59
C LYS A 5 -67.69 -0.40 10.47
N ALA A 6 -67.92 -1.03 9.30
CA ALA A 6 -69.20 -1.68 9.02
C ALA A 6 -69.25 -3.17 9.39
N GLY A 7 -68.14 -3.81 9.76
CA GLY A 7 -68.05 -5.21 10.24
C GLY A 7 -68.52 -6.27 9.22
N ASN A 8 -68.36 -5.98 7.92
CA ASN A 8 -68.86 -6.86 6.85
C ASN A 8 -67.68 -7.28 5.91
N GLU A 9 -67.98 -8.04 4.87
CA GLU A 9 -67.03 -8.58 3.88
C GLU A 9 -66.14 -7.45 3.26
N ILE A 10 -66.62 -6.22 3.19
CA ILE A 10 -65.91 -5.06 2.66
C ILE A 10 -64.74 -4.67 3.63
N ASP A 11 -64.92 -4.82 4.92
CA ASP A 11 -63.90 -4.52 5.91
C ASP A 11 -62.75 -5.54 5.81
N VAL A 12 -63.07 -6.83 5.64
CA VAL A 12 -62.09 -7.88 5.41
C VAL A 12 -61.29 -7.65 4.14
N LEU A 13 -61.94 -7.20 3.05
CA LEU A 13 -61.29 -6.85 1.82
C LEU A 13 -60.39 -5.64 2.00
N GLY A 14 -60.84 -4.60 2.73
CA GLY A 14 -60.05 -3.39 3.03
C GLY A 14 -58.81 -3.68 3.86
N ASP A 15 -58.91 -4.58 4.86
CA ASP A 15 -57.78 -4.99 5.67
C ASP A 15 -56.76 -5.82 4.89
N ASN A 16 -57.25 -6.72 4.02
CA ASN A 16 -56.34 -7.46 3.12
C ASN A 16 -55.64 -6.53 2.13
N PHE A 17 -56.33 -5.53 1.61
CA PHE A 17 -55.73 -4.51 0.72
C PHE A 17 -54.67 -3.69 1.47
N ASN A 18 -54.98 -3.22 2.69
CA ASN A 18 -54.02 -2.49 3.52
C ASN A 18 -52.79 -3.35 3.83
N LYS A 19 -52.99 -4.63 4.12
CA LYS A 19 -51.88 -5.59 4.40
C LYS A 19 -51.02 -5.75 3.16
N MET A 20 -51.63 -5.94 1.99
CA MET A 20 -50.93 -6.06 0.72
C MET A 20 -50.16 -4.77 0.38
N SER A 21 -50.76 -3.61 0.56
CA SER A 21 -50.13 -2.29 0.34
C SER A 21 -48.92 -2.12 1.26
N SER A 22 -49.05 -2.44 2.54
CA SER A 22 -47.96 -2.37 3.50
C SER A 22 -46.82 -3.33 3.15
N GLN A 23 -47.15 -4.53 2.69
CA GLN A 23 -46.17 -5.52 2.27
C GLN A 23 -45.43 -5.09 1.01
N LEU A 24 -46.15 -4.49 0.07
CA LEU A 24 -45.55 -3.92 -1.16
C LEU A 24 -44.61 -2.75 -0.82
N GLU A 25 -45.05 -1.81 0.05
CA GLU A 25 -44.16 -0.71 0.51
C GLU A 25 -42.90 -1.22 1.16
N HIS A 26 -42.99 -2.26 1.99
CA HIS A 26 -41.82 -2.89 2.62
C HIS A 26 -40.87 -3.51 1.58
N THR A 27 -41.41 -4.32 0.65
CA THR A 27 -40.61 -4.95 -0.41
C THR A 27 -39.94 -3.93 -1.33
N ILE A 28 -40.63 -2.82 -1.66
CA ILE A 28 -40.03 -1.71 -2.44
C ILE A 28 -38.89 -1.07 -1.66
N SER A 29 -39.05 -0.88 -0.35
CA SER A 29 -38.00 -0.30 0.50
C SER A 29 -36.77 -1.22 0.57
N GLU A 30 -36.97 -2.52 0.75
CA GLU A 30 -35.90 -3.53 0.75
C GLU A 30 -35.18 -3.59 -0.59
N LEU A 31 -35.93 -3.59 -1.71
CA LEU A 31 -35.35 -3.56 -3.06
C LEU A 31 -34.50 -2.31 -3.31
N LYS A 32 -34.98 -1.13 -2.86
CA LYS A 32 -34.21 0.11 -2.97
C LYS A 32 -32.91 0.06 -2.16
N SER A 33 -32.98 -0.49 -0.93
CA SER A 33 -31.81 -0.63 -0.09
C SER A 33 -30.77 -1.58 -0.72
N ALA A 34 -31.22 -2.76 -1.17
CA ALA A 34 -30.36 -3.73 -1.85
C ALA A 34 -29.76 -3.17 -3.16
N ASN A 35 -30.55 -2.42 -3.94
CA ASN A 35 -30.06 -1.79 -5.16
C ASN A 35 -28.97 -0.73 -4.87
N ASN A 36 -29.17 0.09 -3.84
CA ASN A 36 -28.17 1.08 -3.43
C ASN A 36 -26.87 0.43 -2.92
N GLU A 37 -26.97 -0.71 -2.24
CA GLU A 37 -25.81 -1.48 -1.80
C GLU A 37 -25.05 -2.08 -2.99
N LEU A 38 -25.77 -2.73 -3.90
CA LEU A 38 -25.20 -3.25 -5.14
C LEU A 38 -24.53 -2.17 -5.99
N GLN A 39 -25.10 -0.99 -6.05
CA GLN A 39 -24.52 0.14 -6.80
C GLN A 39 -23.19 0.59 -6.20
N LYS A 40 -23.10 0.68 -4.88
CA LYS A 40 -21.85 0.96 -4.17
C LYS A 40 -20.80 -0.12 -4.40
N ASP A 41 -21.19 -1.37 -4.39
CA ASP A 41 -20.31 -2.50 -4.66
C ASP A 41 -19.75 -2.46 -6.08
N ILE A 42 -20.60 -2.11 -7.06
CA ILE A 42 -20.16 -1.94 -8.45
C ILE A 42 -19.17 -0.78 -8.57
N GLU A 43 -19.49 0.38 -7.98
CA GLU A 43 -18.59 1.55 -7.98
C GLU A 43 -17.22 1.21 -7.36
N ASN A 44 -17.23 0.49 -6.24
CA ASN A 44 -15.99 0.03 -5.60
C ASN A 44 -15.21 -0.93 -6.49
N LYS A 45 -15.87 -1.89 -7.14
CA LYS A 45 -15.22 -2.83 -8.07
C LYS A 45 -14.61 -2.12 -9.26
N VAL A 46 -15.35 -1.19 -9.87
CA VAL A 46 -14.83 -0.38 -11.00
C VAL A 46 -13.57 0.38 -10.58
N LYS A 47 -13.60 1.03 -9.40
CA LYS A 47 -12.43 1.73 -8.88
C LYS A 47 -11.23 0.81 -8.65
N ILE A 48 -11.46 -0.40 -8.13
CA ILE A 48 -10.40 -1.40 -7.93
C ILE A 48 -9.83 -1.85 -9.30
N ASP A 49 -10.67 -2.09 -10.29
CA ASP A 49 -10.24 -2.49 -11.63
C ASP A 49 -9.44 -1.38 -12.34
N GLU A 50 -9.84 -0.11 -12.18
CA GLU A 50 -9.10 1.04 -12.69
C GLU A 50 -7.72 1.15 -12.04
N MET A 51 -7.63 1.07 -10.71
CA MET A 51 -6.35 1.08 -9.99
C MET A 51 -5.46 -0.09 -10.40
N ARG A 52 -6.03 -1.28 -10.61
CA ARG A 52 -5.28 -2.46 -11.09
C ARG A 52 -4.72 -2.27 -12.47
N LYS A 53 -5.48 -1.65 -13.37
CA LYS A 53 -5.03 -1.34 -14.73
C LYS A 53 -3.88 -0.34 -14.71
N GLU A 54 -4.04 0.77 -13.99
CA GLU A 54 -3.01 1.79 -13.82
C GLU A 54 -1.73 1.21 -13.21
N PHE A 55 -1.88 0.36 -12.20
CA PHE A 55 -0.76 -0.37 -11.61
C PHE A 55 0.00 -1.23 -12.63
N LEU A 56 -0.72 -2.02 -13.46
CA LEU A 56 -0.09 -2.86 -14.49
C LEU A 56 0.61 -2.02 -15.57
N ASP A 57 0.03 -0.89 -15.93
CA ASP A 57 0.65 0.05 -16.88
C ASP A 57 1.94 0.64 -16.29
N ASN A 58 1.93 1.09 -15.03
CA ASN A 58 3.10 1.59 -14.33
C ASN A 58 4.20 0.52 -14.20
N VAL A 59 3.85 -0.71 -13.81
CA VAL A 59 4.79 -1.83 -13.75
C VAL A 59 5.42 -2.11 -15.12
N SER A 60 4.63 -2.06 -16.18
CA SER A 60 5.12 -2.28 -17.53
C SER A 60 6.12 -1.20 -17.95
N HIS A 61 5.87 0.05 -17.57
CA HIS A 61 6.81 1.16 -17.79
C HIS A 61 8.08 1.01 -16.96
N GLU A 62 7.96 0.69 -15.67
CA GLU A 62 9.07 0.49 -14.75
C GLU A 62 9.98 -0.69 -15.14
N LEU A 63 9.44 -1.72 -15.79
CA LEU A 63 10.21 -2.86 -16.32
C LEU A 63 10.87 -2.54 -17.66
N LYS A 64 10.24 -1.74 -18.52
CA LYS A 64 10.74 -1.47 -19.88
C LYS A 64 12.07 -0.74 -19.88
N THR A 65 12.26 0.21 -18.97
CA THR A 65 13.47 1.01 -18.86
C THR A 65 14.70 0.17 -18.49
N PRO A 66 14.72 -0.61 -17.39
CA PRO A 66 15.87 -1.44 -17.06
C PRO A 66 16.13 -2.53 -18.11
N ILE A 67 15.09 -3.10 -18.72
CA ILE A 67 15.27 -4.08 -19.81
C ILE A 67 16.01 -3.44 -21.00
N ALA A 68 15.63 -2.24 -21.41
CA ALA A 68 16.30 -1.52 -22.51
C ALA A 68 17.76 -1.19 -22.19
N LEU A 69 18.05 -0.80 -20.91
CA LEU A 69 19.43 -0.55 -20.46
C LEU A 69 20.26 -1.84 -20.46
N VAL A 70 19.75 -2.93 -19.88
CA VAL A 70 20.43 -4.25 -19.88
C VAL A 70 20.72 -4.69 -21.31
N GLN A 71 19.75 -4.55 -22.21
CA GLN A 71 19.92 -4.92 -23.63
C GLN A 71 20.97 -4.04 -24.32
N GLY A 72 20.90 -2.72 -24.15
CA GLY A 72 21.83 -1.78 -24.79
C GLY A 72 23.28 -1.99 -24.33
N TYR A 73 23.51 -2.17 -23.01
CA TYR A 73 24.85 -2.42 -22.49
C TYR A 73 25.38 -3.82 -22.85
N ALA A 74 24.50 -4.83 -22.91
CA ALA A 74 24.89 -6.17 -23.39
C ALA A 74 25.23 -6.18 -24.89
N GLU A 75 24.51 -5.42 -25.71
CA GLU A 75 24.85 -5.22 -27.13
C GLU A 75 26.19 -4.48 -27.28
N GLY A 76 26.44 -3.45 -26.46
CA GLY A 76 27.72 -2.74 -26.42
C GLY A 76 28.90 -3.64 -26.08
N LEU A 77 28.75 -4.54 -25.10
CA LEU A 77 29.74 -5.55 -24.77
C LEU A 77 29.97 -6.53 -25.93
N LYS A 78 28.91 -6.96 -26.59
CA LYS A 78 28.98 -7.93 -27.70
C LYS A 78 29.67 -7.36 -28.93
N GLU A 79 29.48 -6.08 -29.20
CA GLU A 79 30.05 -5.40 -30.35
C GLU A 79 31.45 -4.85 -30.11
N ASN A 80 32.01 -5.04 -28.90
CA ASN A 80 33.33 -4.53 -28.48
C ASN A 80 33.48 -3.03 -28.77
N ILE A 81 32.40 -2.27 -28.51
CA ILE A 81 32.40 -0.81 -28.80
C ILE A 81 33.49 -0.08 -28.02
N ASN A 82 33.87 -0.62 -26.83
CA ASN A 82 34.97 -0.15 -26.02
C ASN A 82 35.81 -1.35 -25.57
N ASP A 83 37.03 -1.46 -26.09
CA ASP A 83 37.98 -2.56 -25.77
C ASP A 83 38.77 -2.34 -24.46
N ASP A 84 38.42 -1.31 -23.68
CA ASP A 84 39.12 -1.06 -22.41
C ASP A 84 38.42 -1.75 -21.22
N PRO A 85 39.22 -2.31 -20.28
CA PRO A 85 38.67 -3.07 -19.14
C PRO A 85 37.76 -2.24 -18.21
N GLU A 86 38.00 -0.92 -18.07
CA GLU A 86 37.19 -0.05 -17.21
C GLU A 86 35.78 0.11 -17.77
N SER A 87 35.64 0.29 -19.09
CA SER A 87 34.35 0.39 -19.77
C SER A 87 33.58 -0.93 -19.72
N MET A 88 34.27 -2.07 -19.84
CA MET A 88 33.65 -3.40 -19.71
C MET A 88 33.10 -3.63 -18.31
N ASP A 89 33.88 -3.31 -17.28
CA ASP A 89 33.44 -3.42 -15.88
C ASP A 89 32.21 -2.51 -15.61
N PHE A 90 32.28 -1.26 -16.08
CA PHE A 90 31.14 -0.34 -15.95
C PHE A 90 29.87 -0.88 -16.63
N TYR A 91 29.98 -1.47 -17.84
CA TYR A 91 28.79 -2.06 -18.52
C TYR A 91 28.24 -3.25 -17.76
N CYS A 92 29.11 -4.10 -17.22
CA CYS A 92 28.70 -5.22 -16.38
C CYS A 92 28.01 -4.75 -15.10
N ASP A 93 28.55 -3.75 -14.42
CA ASP A 93 27.97 -3.17 -13.22
C ASP A 93 26.56 -2.61 -13.47
N VAL A 94 26.37 -1.86 -14.56
CA VAL A 94 25.03 -1.34 -14.95
C VAL A 94 24.04 -2.49 -15.20
N ILE A 95 24.46 -3.55 -15.89
CA ILE A 95 23.60 -4.72 -16.12
C ILE A 95 23.21 -5.40 -14.80
N ILE A 96 24.16 -5.56 -13.88
CA ILE A 96 23.91 -6.16 -12.57
C ILE A 96 22.96 -5.30 -11.74
N ASP A 97 23.17 -3.99 -11.72
CA ASP A 97 22.33 -3.05 -10.97
C ASP A 97 20.89 -3.02 -11.50
N GLU A 98 20.72 -2.96 -12.83
CA GLU A 98 19.37 -2.97 -13.43
C GLU A 98 18.67 -4.32 -13.23
N ALA A 99 19.38 -5.44 -13.28
CA ALA A 99 18.84 -6.76 -12.95
C ALA A 99 18.41 -6.86 -11.47
N ALA A 100 19.16 -6.26 -10.55
CA ALA A 100 18.81 -6.19 -9.15
C ALA A 100 17.54 -5.36 -8.90
N LYS A 101 17.38 -4.21 -9.60
CA LYS A 101 16.17 -3.37 -9.57
C LYS A 101 14.95 -4.16 -10.06
N MET A 102 15.09 -4.87 -11.18
CA MET A 102 14.01 -5.72 -11.71
C MET A 102 13.60 -6.82 -10.73
N ASN A 103 14.56 -7.50 -10.11
CA ASN A 103 14.29 -8.51 -9.08
C ASN A 103 13.51 -7.94 -7.89
N LYS A 104 13.89 -6.74 -7.43
CA LYS A 104 13.17 -6.04 -6.35
C LYS A 104 11.72 -5.73 -6.76
N LEU A 105 11.52 -5.25 -8.00
CA LEU A 105 10.18 -4.95 -8.52
C LEU A 105 9.30 -6.20 -8.58
N VAL A 106 9.83 -7.31 -9.13
CA VAL A 106 9.12 -8.59 -9.19
C VAL A 106 8.77 -9.11 -7.79
N LYS A 107 9.67 -9.00 -6.82
CA LYS A 107 9.40 -9.39 -5.44
C LYS A 107 8.25 -8.56 -4.83
N ASN A 108 8.26 -7.25 -5.03
CA ASN A 108 7.19 -6.37 -4.57
C ASN A 108 5.83 -6.74 -5.18
N LEU A 109 5.80 -7.07 -6.49
CA LEU A 109 4.60 -7.54 -7.20
C LEU A 109 4.05 -8.84 -6.61
N LEU A 110 4.92 -9.79 -6.31
CA LEU A 110 4.52 -11.06 -5.70
C LEU A 110 3.95 -10.86 -4.30
N THR A 111 4.58 -10.00 -3.49
CA THR A 111 4.09 -9.64 -2.15
C THR A 111 2.71 -8.98 -2.23
N LEU A 112 2.51 -8.03 -3.15
CA LEU A 112 1.21 -7.38 -3.37
C LEU A 112 0.13 -8.40 -3.75
N ASN A 113 0.42 -9.31 -4.67
CA ASN A 113 -0.52 -10.35 -5.10
C ASN A 113 -0.89 -11.31 -3.95
N GLN A 114 0.06 -11.62 -3.07
CA GLN A 114 -0.19 -12.43 -1.86
C GLN A 114 -1.11 -11.70 -0.88
N LEU A 115 -0.89 -10.40 -0.65
CA LEU A 115 -1.74 -9.56 0.19
C LEU A 115 -3.17 -9.45 -0.37
N GLU A 116 -3.33 -9.19 -1.68
CA GLU A 116 -4.65 -9.11 -2.33
C GLU A 116 -5.41 -10.44 -2.28
N SER A 117 -4.72 -11.57 -2.40
CA SER A 117 -5.35 -12.89 -2.36
C SER A 117 -5.85 -13.30 -0.98
N GLY A 118 -5.56 -12.54 0.07
CA GLY A 118 -5.94 -12.83 1.46
C GLY A 118 -5.35 -14.14 1.99
N LYS A 119 -4.43 -14.77 1.27
CA LYS A 119 -3.81 -16.03 1.66
C LYS A 119 -2.74 -15.87 2.73
N ASP A 120 -2.24 -14.65 2.89
CA ASP A 120 -1.20 -14.31 3.85
C ASP A 120 -1.85 -13.73 5.12
N ALA A 121 -2.42 -14.63 5.94
CA ALA A 121 -3.01 -14.25 7.21
C ALA A 121 -1.93 -13.65 8.12
N ALA A 122 -2.19 -12.44 8.65
CA ALA A 122 -1.27 -11.79 9.58
C ALA A 122 -1.08 -12.67 10.84
N VAL A 123 0.17 -12.93 11.18
CA VAL A 123 0.55 -13.64 12.41
C VAL A 123 0.64 -12.62 13.54
N MET A 124 -0.47 -12.46 14.25
CA MET A 124 -0.56 -11.50 15.35
C MET A 124 0.20 -11.99 16.56
N GLU A 125 1.21 -11.26 17.00
CA GLU A 125 2.01 -11.58 18.19
C GLU A 125 2.39 -10.33 18.98
N ARG A 126 2.88 -10.53 20.20
CA ARG A 126 3.32 -9.44 21.07
C ARG A 126 4.83 -9.28 20.95
N PHE A 127 5.29 -8.14 20.43
CA PHE A 127 6.70 -7.83 20.29
C PHE A 127 7.02 -6.40 20.76
N ASP A 128 8.32 -6.10 20.90
CA ASP A 128 8.83 -4.79 21.28
C ASP A 128 9.09 -3.94 20.02
N LEU A 129 8.20 -3.00 19.74
CA LEU A 129 8.29 -2.08 18.61
C LEU A 129 9.56 -1.19 18.68
N THR A 130 10.00 -0.80 19.87
CA THR A 130 11.23 0.00 20.05
C THR A 130 12.46 -0.80 19.63
N ALA A 131 12.54 -2.06 20.04
CA ALA A 131 13.61 -2.97 19.63
C ALA A 131 13.60 -3.24 18.13
N LEU A 132 12.42 -3.45 17.52
CA LEU A 132 12.25 -3.64 16.09
C LEU A 132 12.77 -2.43 15.29
N ILE A 133 12.35 -1.21 15.64
CA ILE A 133 12.81 0.01 14.96
C ILE A 133 14.33 0.16 15.07
N LYS A 134 14.92 -0.09 16.25
CA LYS A 134 16.38 -0.07 16.43
C LYS A 134 17.08 -1.12 15.56
N GLY A 135 16.49 -2.31 15.43
CA GLY A 135 16.97 -3.38 14.53
C GLY A 135 17.01 -2.92 13.08
N VAL A 136 15.92 -2.34 12.59
CA VAL A 136 15.85 -1.78 11.23
C VAL A 136 16.91 -0.69 11.01
N LEU A 137 17.06 0.25 11.94
CA LEU A 137 18.07 1.30 11.83
C LEU A 137 19.48 0.75 11.82
N SER A 138 19.75 -0.29 12.61
CA SER A 138 21.06 -0.98 12.63
C SER A 138 21.35 -1.68 11.29
N THR A 139 20.36 -2.31 10.69
CA THR A 139 20.49 -2.97 9.37
C THR A 139 20.78 -1.95 8.26
N MET A 140 20.24 -0.73 8.40
CA MET A 140 20.39 0.35 7.43
C MET A 140 21.59 1.28 7.70
N ASP A 141 22.43 0.99 8.69
CA ASP A 141 23.55 1.86 9.14
C ASP A 141 24.50 2.23 7.98
N ILE A 142 24.81 1.30 7.09
CA ILE A 142 25.65 1.58 5.92
C ILE A 142 25.01 2.64 5.02
N MET A 143 23.71 2.51 4.71
CA MET A 143 22.99 3.49 3.88
C MET A 143 22.88 4.84 4.58
N ILE A 144 22.63 4.85 5.88
CA ILE A 144 22.57 6.07 6.71
C ILE A 144 23.89 6.84 6.61
N ARG A 145 25.03 6.13 6.75
CA ARG A 145 26.37 6.74 6.63
C ARG A 145 26.68 7.21 5.22
N GLN A 146 26.37 6.42 4.21
CA GLN A 146 26.57 6.81 2.79
C GLN A 146 25.82 8.07 2.40
N LYS A 147 24.62 8.26 2.94
CA LYS A 147 23.77 9.46 2.74
C LYS A 147 24.16 10.61 3.65
N GLU A 148 25.07 10.39 4.61
CA GLU A 148 25.43 11.35 5.69
C GLU A 148 24.17 11.78 6.49
N ALA A 149 23.22 10.87 6.66
CA ALA A 149 21.95 11.14 7.29
C ALA A 149 22.11 11.23 8.83
N ARG A 150 21.47 12.24 9.42
CA ARG A 150 21.31 12.34 10.87
C ARG A 150 19.98 11.72 11.27
N VAL A 151 20.02 10.49 11.81
CA VAL A 151 18.81 9.81 12.29
C VAL A 151 18.57 10.17 13.75
N ILE A 152 17.34 10.58 14.08
CA ILE A 152 16.87 10.93 15.43
C ILE A 152 15.79 9.93 15.82
N PHE A 153 16.11 9.04 16.78
CA PHE A 153 15.17 8.12 17.40
C PHE A 153 15.51 8.04 18.90
N ASN A 154 14.72 8.72 19.73
CA ASN A 154 15.03 8.95 21.13
C ASN A 154 14.35 7.97 22.09
N GLU A 155 13.55 7.01 21.57
CA GLU A 155 12.86 6.06 22.42
C GLU A 155 13.83 5.04 23.03
N THR A 156 13.87 5.01 24.36
CA THR A 156 14.74 4.12 25.12
C THR A 156 14.00 2.98 25.79
N GLU A 157 12.72 3.20 26.13
CA GLU A 157 11.90 2.23 26.83
C GLU A 157 11.23 1.23 25.86
N PRO A 158 11.11 -0.05 26.25
CA PRO A 158 10.40 -1.04 25.46
C PRO A 158 8.92 -0.65 25.29
N LEU A 159 8.42 -0.67 24.07
CA LEU A 159 7.01 -0.46 23.77
C LEU A 159 6.43 -1.71 23.11
N TYR A 160 5.66 -2.45 23.88
CA TYR A 160 5.02 -3.68 23.39
C TYR A 160 3.74 -3.38 22.64
N VAL A 161 3.62 -3.97 21.44
CA VAL A 161 2.45 -3.91 20.57
C VAL A 161 1.97 -5.31 20.23
N TRP A 162 0.73 -5.42 19.74
CA TRP A 162 0.14 -6.66 19.23
C TRP A 162 -0.12 -6.48 17.75
N ALA A 163 0.77 -7.04 16.93
CA ALA A 163 0.72 -6.95 15.47
C ALA A 163 1.51 -8.11 14.84
N ASP A 164 1.64 -8.14 13.53
CA ASP A 164 2.54 -9.02 12.80
C ASP A 164 3.93 -8.38 12.80
N GLU A 165 4.89 -8.99 13.52
CA GLU A 165 6.24 -8.45 13.69
C GLU A 165 6.96 -8.33 12.36
N PHE A 166 6.91 -9.36 11.52
CA PHE A 166 7.58 -9.38 10.23
C PHE A 166 7.03 -8.30 9.26
N LYS A 167 5.72 -8.20 9.16
CA LYS A 167 5.07 -7.16 8.32
C LYS A 167 5.31 -5.76 8.86
N THR A 168 5.37 -5.60 10.17
CA THR A 168 5.70 -4.32 10.81
C THR A 168 7.13 -3.90 10.51
N GLU A 169 8.09 -4.85 10.57
CA GLU A 169 9.48 -4.62 10.17
C GLU A 169 9.59 -4.19 8.71
N GLU A 170 8.87 -4.86 7.82
CA GLU A 170 8.84 -4.52 6.38
C GLU A 170 8.29 -3.10 6.16
N VAL A 171 7.21 -2.74 6.83
CA VAL A 171 6.62 -1.38 6.76
C VAL A 171 7.61 -0.32 7.26
N VAL A 172 8.22 -0.53 8.44
CA VAL A 172 9.20 0.41 9.00
C VAL A 172 10.41 0.55 8.07
N THR A 173 10.92 -0.57 7.55
CA THR A 173 12.04 -0.59 6.59
C THR A 173 11.71 0.23 5.34
N ASN A 174 10.51 0.08 4.78
CA ASN A 174 10.07 0.82 3.62
C ASN A 174 10.01 2.34 3.89
N TYR A 175 9.42 2.75 5.02
CA TYR A 175 9.35 4.17 5.38
C TYR A 175 10.72 4.79 5.62
N VAL A 176 11.61 4.09 6.34
CA VAL A 176 12.98 4.58 6.60
C VAL A 176 13.79 4.61 5.30
N SER A 177 13.67 3.60 4.44
CA SER A 177 14.32 3.59 3.12
C SER A 177 13.86 4.74 2.26
N ASN A 178 12.56 5.01 2.18
CA ASN A 178 12.01 6.14 1.44
C ASN A 178 12.53 7.48 2.00
N ALA A 179 12.54 7.64 3.33
CA ALA A 179 13.07 8.82 3.97
C ALA A 179 14.54 9.08 3.60
N LEU A 180 15.37 8.04 3.56
CA LEU A 180 16.79 8.12 3.15
C LEU A 180 16.96 8.39 1.65
N HIS A 181 16.07 7.88 0.78
CA HIS A 181 16.14 8.13 -0.66
C HIS A 181 15.79 9.57 -1.03
N HIS A 182 14.81 10.14 -0.35
CA HIS A 182 14.30 11.50 -0.59
C HIS A 182 14.90 12.56 0.36
N LEU A 183 16.04 12.22 0.97
CA LEU A 183 16.72 13.09 1.92
C LEU A 183 17.45 14.21 1.19
N ASP A 184 17.24 15.46 1.66
CA ASP A 184 17.93 16.64 1.13
C ASP A 184 18.09 17.72 2.23
N GLY A 185 18.85 18.76 1.97
CA GLY A 185 19.09 19.88 2.86
C GLY A 185 19.83 19.47 4.14
N GLU A 186 19.18 19.56 5.29
CA GLU A 186 19.78 19.26 6.60
C GLU A 186 20.06 17.78 6.84
N LYS A 187 19.61 16.91 5.95
CA LYS A 187 19.80 15.46 5.97
C LYS A 187 19.33 14.79 7.28
N ILE A 188 18.18 15.24 7.80
CA ILE A 188 17.60 14.72 9.04
C ILE A 188 16.48 13.72 8.72
N VAL A 189 16.53 12.56 9.37
CA VAL A 189 15.42 11.60 9.46
C VAL A 189 15.02 11.49 10.94
N GLU A 190 13.77 11.79 11.26
CA GLU A 190 13.25 11.72 12.62
C GLU A 190 12.14 10.66 12.71
N ILE A 191 12.28 9.72 13.64
CA ILE A 191 11.27 8.72 13.95
C ILE A 191 10.66 9.01 15.30
N LYS A 192 9.34 9.16 15.34
CA LYS A 192 8.58 9.38 16.57
C LYS A 192 7.57 8.27 16.79
N VAL A 193 7.47 7.81 18.01
CA VAL A 193 6.48 6.84 18.44
C VAL A 193 5.57 7.50 19.47
N GLN A 194 4.26 7.52 19.20
CA GLN A 194 3.27 8.13 20.06
C GLN A 194 2.24 7.09 20.48
N LYS A 195 2.13 6.87 21.79
CA LYS A 195 1.12 6.00 22.36
C LYS A 195 -0.22 6.75 22.44
N GLN A 196 -1.25 6.17 21.85
CA GLN A 196 -2.65 6.59 21.96
C GLN A 196 -3.42 5.50 22.73
N GLU A 197 -4.65 5.77 23.18
CA GLU A 197 -5.40 4.85 24.07
C GLU A 197 -5.31 3.36 23.68
N ASN A 198 -5.64 3.03 22.43
CA ASN A 198 -5.63 1.65 21.90
C ASN A 198 -4.74 1.47 20.67
N ARG A 199 -3.88 2.43 20.34
CA ARG A 199 -3.04 2.45 19.14
C ARG A 199 -1.67 3.03 19.45
N VAL A 200 -0.72 2.65 18.63
CA VAL A 200 0.59 3.30 18.58
C VAL A 200 0.75 3.93 17.20
N LYS A 201 1.09 5.20 17.18
CA LYS A 201 1.40 5.94 15.95
C LYS A 201 2.90 6.03 15.80
N VAL A 202 3.41 5.48 14.69
CA VAL A 202 4.80 5.69 14.26
C VAL A 202 4.79 6.75 13.16
N THR A 203 5.67 7.73 13.29
CA THR A 203 5.84 8.79 12.29
C THR A 203 7.29 8.80 11.87
N VAL A 204 7.53 8.75 10.57
CA VAL A 204 8.86 8.94 9.99
C VAL A 204 8.83 10.26 9.22
N PHE A 205 9.71 11.17 9.59
CA PHE A 205 9.88 12.46 8.97
C PHE A 205 11.29 12.55 8.36
N ASN A 206 11.41 13.16 7.20
CA ASN A 206 12.70 13.49 6.60
C ASN A 206 12.71 14.93 6.10
N THR A 207 13.88 15.56 6.15
CA THR A 207 14.13 16.80 5.40
C THR A 207 14.31 16.45 3.93
N GLY A 208 13.66 17.20 3.03
CA GLY A 208 13.72 16.98 1.59
C GLY A 208 12.57 17.67 0.88
N THR A 209 12.45 17.43 -0.42
CA THR A 209 11.36 17.97 -1.23
C THR A 209 10.04 17.32 -0.80
N PRO A 210 9.03 18.11 -0.42
CA PRO A 210 7.72 17.55 -0.04
C PRO A 210 7.04 16.91 -1.26
N ILE A 211 6.23 15.89 -0.98
CA ILE A 211 5.38 15.27 -2.01
C ILE A 211 4.36 16.31 -2.48
N PRO A 212 4.22 16.55 -3.80
CA PRO A 212 3.23 17.48 -4.33
C PRO A 212 1.81 17.12 -3.88
N GLU A 213 0.97 18.12 -3.58
CA GLU A 213 -0.42 17.88 -3.18
C GLU A 213 -1.23 17.07 -4.22
N ALA A 214 -0.87 17.20 -5.50
CA ALA A 214 -1.51 16.45 -6.59
C ALA A 214 -1.25 14.93 -6.51
N ASP A 215 -0.15 14.49 -5.88
CA ASP A 215 0.24 13.09 -5.78
C ASP A 215 -0.24 12.43 -4.48
N LEU A 216 -0.67 13.22 -3.48
CA LEU A 216 -1.17 12.71 -2.20
C LEU A 216 -2.35 11.71 -2.30
N PRO A 217 -3.29 11.84 -3.25
CA PRO A 217 -4.37 10.87 -3.41
C PRO A 217 -3.92 9.49 -3.92
N ASN A 218 -2.70 9.40 -4.45
CA ASN A 218 -2.14 8.19 -5.09
C ASN A 218 -1.11 7.47 -4.20
N LEU A 219 -1.00 7.88 -2.92
CA LEU A 219 -0.09 7.31 -1.92
C LEU A 219 -0.75 6.17 -1.08
#